data_2d72985d57f282676e22ba75b586ea43
#
_entry.id   2d72985d57f282676e22ba75b586ea43
#
_cell.length_a   1.000
_cell.length_b   1.000
_cell.length_c   1.000
_cell.angle_alpha   90.00
_cell.angle_beta   90.00
_cell.angle_gamma   90.00
#
_symmetry.space_group_name_H-M   'P 1'
#
loop_
_entity.id
_entity.type
_entity.pdbx_description
1 polymer ?
#
loop_
_entity_poly.entity_id
_entity_poly.type
_entity_poly.pdbx_seq_one_letter_code
_entity_poly.pdbx_strand_id
1 'polypeptide(L)'
;MRANCKRQVTIDNGCVPVTALVIGMMDNNCFIVADGREQGAPAMVVDPAGDAEAIQKALGWFKLETIVCTHDHNDHLVALPELAAATGAKVISSNADSRIIEKGQPGYFGDWDAVAPVHVDRKVNDGDTIKLGSLEFRVMLTPGHTKGGICLYLPGFDGKPGVVFTGDTLFRGATGRVDFEGGNANEMRASLKKLGKLPDSTIVFPGHEVLTTIGIERHRVIEAF
;
A
#
# COMPACT_ATOMS: atom_id res chain seq x y z
N MET A 1 -21.76 -1.90 -9.99
CA MET A 1 -20.79 -2.11 -11.08
C MET A 1 -19.51 -2.62 -10.44
N ARG A 2 -18.94 -3.76 -10.88
CA ARG A 2 -17.61 -4.18 -10.39
C ARG A 2 -16.59 -3.15 -10.89
N ALA A 3 -15.72 -2.70 -9.98
CA ALA A 3 -14.65 -1.75 -10.32
C ALA A 3 -13.57 -2.49 -11.13
N ASN A 4 -13.62 -2.38 -12.44
CA ASN A 4 -12.70 -3.06 -13.33
C ASN A 4 -11.28 -2.48 -13.22
N CYS A 5 -10.26 -3.34 -13.36
CA CYS A 5 -8.87 -2.91 -13.51
C CYS A 5 -8.74 -2.06 -14.80
N LYS A 6 -8.38 -0.79 -14.65
CA LYS A 6 -8.26 0.15 -15.76
C LYS A 6 -6.90 0.08 -16.46
N ARG A 7 -5.87 -0.30 -15.71
CA ARG A 7 -4.50 -0.36 -16.21
C ARG A 7 -3.67 -1.34 -15.40
N GLN A 8 -2.80 -2.10 -16.06
CA GLN A 8 -1.78 -2.94 -15.46
C GLN A 8 -0.42 -2.60 -16.06
N VAL A 9 0.58 -2.38 -15.21
CA VAL A 9 1.96 -2.09 -15.63
C VAL A 9 2.93 -2.83 -14.73
N THR A 10 3.84 -3.58 -15.31
CA THR A 10 4.98 -4.13 -14.58
C THR A 10 6.12 -3.12 -14.59
N ILE A 11 6.63 -2.80 -13.42
CA ILE A 11 7.68 -1.82 -13.19
C ILE A 11 8.94 -2.60 -12.78
N ASP A 12 9.94 -2.54 -13.64
CA ASP A 12 11.27 -3.06 -13.31
C ASP A 12 12.14 -1.91 -12.80
N ASN A 13 12.20 -1.78 -11.48
CA ASN A 13 13.06 -0.79 -10.81
C ASN A 13 14.49 -1.32 -10.57
N GLY A 14 14.78 -2.54 -11.06
CA GLY A 14 16.05 -3.23 -10.87
C GLY A 14 16.29 -3.74 -9.44
N CYS A 15 15.39 -3.47 -8.50
CA CYS A 15 15.45 -3.91 -7.11
C CYS A 15 14.49 -5.09 -6.87
N VAL A 16 13.22 -4.87 -7.20
CA VAL A 16 12.15 -5.85 -7.01
C VAL A 16 11.10 -5.71 -8.11
N PRO A 17 10.59 -6.82 -8.69
CA PRO A 17 9.50 -6.74 -9.64
C PRO A 17 8.22 -6.26 -8.94
N VAL A 18 7.63 -5.19 -9.48
CA VAL A 18 6.36 -4.64 -9.01
C VAL A 18 5.39 -4.59 -10.16
N THR A 19 4.21 -5.18 -10.00
CA THR A 19 3.08 -4.97 -10.92
C THR A 19 2.10 -4.02 -10.27
N ALA A 20 1.88 -2.87 -10.90
CA ALA A 20 0.88 -1.89 -10.48
C ALA A 20 -0.42 -2.11 -11.25
N LEU A 21 -1.52 -2.18 -10.55
CA LEU A 21 -2.89 -2.18 -11.08
C LEU A 21 -3.55 -0.86 -10.69
N VAL A 22 -4.03 -0.11 -11.68
CA VAL A 22 -4.94 1.01 -11.39
C VAL A 22 -6.35 0.45 -11.38
N ILE A 23 -6.98 0.45 -10.22
CA ILE A 23 -8.19 -0.32 -9.95
C ILE A 23 -9.12 0.47 -9.02
N GLY A 24 -10.39 0.08 -9.01
CA GLY A 24 -11.37 0.77 -8.17
C GLY A 24 -11.89 2.06 -8.80
N MET A 25 -12.82 2.70 -8.12
CA MET A 25 -13.49 3.91 -8.64
C MET A 25 -12.67 5.18 -8.44
N MET A 26 -11.79 5.17 -7.44
CA MET A 26 -10.91 6.30 -7.11
C MET A 26 -9.55 6.24 -7.81
N ASP A 27 -9.40 5.32 -8.80
CA ASP A 27 -8.11 5.09 -9.49
C ASP A 27 -6.96 4.74 -8.53
N ASN A 28 -7.27 3.88 -7.56
CA ASN A 28 -6.30 3.42 -6.58
C ASN A 28 -5.20 2.57 -7.22
N ASN A 29 -4.01 2.67 -6.69
CA ASN A 29 -2.91 1.79 -7.02
C ASN A 29 -2.90 0.57 -6.09
N CYS A 30 -3.16 -0.61 -6.64
CA CYS A 30 -2.90 -1.88 -5.99
C CYS A 30 -1.57 -2.43 -6.51
N PHE A 31 -0.68 -2.84 -5.62
CA PHE A 31 0.64 -3.31 -6.01
C PHE A 31 0.81 -4.79 -5.70
N ILE A 32 1.31 -5.55 -6.69
CA ILE A 32 1.81 -6.91 -6.51
C ILE A 32 3.32 -6.84 -6.51
N VAL A 33 3.94 -7.27 -5.42
CA VAL A 33 5.39 -7.30 -5.24
C VAL A 33 5.80 -8.76 -5.09
N ALA A 34 6.79 -9.21 -5.85
CA ALA A 34 7.27 -10.58 -5.79
C ALA A 34 8.77 -10.66 -5.47
N ASP A 35 9.17 -11.67 -4.70
CA ASP A 35 10.59 -12.00 -4.50
C ASP A 35 11.01 -13.06 -5.52
N GLY A 36 11.36 -12.61 -6.71
CA GLY A 36 11.72 -13.46 -7.83
C GLY A 36 10.75 -13.35 -9.01
N ARG A 37 11.06 -14.08 -10.07
CA ARG A 37 10.28 -14.12 -11.33
C ARG A 37 9.84 -15.53 -11.70
N GLU A 38 10.29 -16.53 -10.96
CA GLU A 38 10.00 -17.94 -11.18
C GLU A 38 8.58 -18.30 -10.74
N GLN A 39 8.09 -19.42 -11.24
CA GLN A 39 6.80 -19.96 -10.85
C GLN A 39 6.79 -20.31 -9.35
N GLY A 40 5.80 -19.83 -8.64
CA GLY A 40 5.65 -20.05 -7.21
C GLY A 40 6.47 -19.09 -6.33
N ALA A 41 7.17 -18.11 -6.93
CA ALA A 41 7.87 -17.07 -6.16
C ALA A 41 6.88 -16.40 -5.18
N PRO A 42 7.30 -16.14 -3.93
CA PRO A 42 6.45 -15.51 -2.95
C PRO A 42 6.07 -14.10 -3.38
N ALA A 43 4.79 -13.74 -3.20
CA ALA A 43 4.26 -12.44 -3.53
C ALA A 43 3.49 -11.81 -2.37
N MET A 44 3.47 -10.49 -2.38
CA MET A 44 2.70 -9.63 -1.49
C MET A 44 1.81 -8.72 -2.32
N VAL A 45 0.58 -8.53 -1.89
CA VAL A 45 -0.32 -7.49 -2.42
C VAL A 45 -0.36 -6.34 -1.42
N VAL A 46 -0.18 -5.12 -1.90
CA VAL A 46 -0.34 -3.88 -1.12
C VAL A 46 -1.60 -3.18 -1.61
N ASP A 47 -2.52 -2.92 -0.70
CA ASP A 47 -3.80 -2.26 -0.91
C ASP A 47 -4.66 -2.93 -2.00
N PRO A 48 -5.42 -3.99 -1.67
CA PRO A 48 -6.34 -4.66 -2.59
C PRO A 48 -7.60 -3.80 -2.84
N ALA A 49 -7.46 -2.75 -3.62
CA ALA A 49 -8.40 -1.64 -3.77
C ALA A 49 -9.70 -1.97 -4.54
N GLY A 50 -9.77 -3.09 -5.22
CA GLY A 50 -10.98 -3.51 -5.96
C GLY A 50 -10.71 -4.72 -6.83
N ASP A 51 -11.73 -5.29 -7.45
CA ASP A 51 -11.66 -6.39 -8.42
C ASP A 51 -10.66 -7.52 -8.07
N ALA A 52 -11.03 -8.37 -7.09
CA ALA A 52 -10.18 -9.48 -6.63
C ALA A 52 -9.80 -10.44 -7.76
N GLU A 53 -10.67 -10.64 -8.76
CA GLU A 53 -10.41 -11.49 -9.93
C GLU A 53 -9.27 -10.91 -10.78
N ALA A 54 -9.28 -9.58 -11.01
CA ALA A 54 -8.20 -8.92 -11.74
C ALA A 54 -6.87 -9.01 -10.99
N ILE A 55 -6.88 -8.87 -9.66
CA ILE A 55 -5.67 -9.04 -8.83
C ILE A 55 -5.17 -10.48 -8.92
N GLN A 56 -6.03 -11.49 -8.79
CA GLN A 56 -5.66 -12.90 -8.92
C GLN A 56 -5.10 -13.22 -10.31
N LYS A 57 -5.71 -12.68 -11.37
CA LYS A 57 -5.21 -12.83 -12.73
C LYS A 57 -3.82 -12.20 -12.91
N ALA A 58 -3.59 -11.03 -12.31
CA ALA A 58 -2.30 -10.34 -12.38
C ALA A 58 -1.21 -11.02 -11.53
N LEU A 59 -1.58 -11.70 -10.45
CA LEU A 59 -0.68 -12.58 -9.68
C LEU A 59 -0.12 -13.72 -10.55
N GLY A 60 -0.93 -14.22 -11.49
CA GLY A 60 -0.50 -15.28 -12.41
C GLY A 60 0.01 -16.52 -11.67
N TRP A 61 1.29 -16.81 -11.79
CA TRP A 61 1.94 -17.98 -11.17
C TRP A 61 2.62 -17.69 -9.82
N PHE A 62 2.60 -16.46 -9.34
CA PHE A 62 3.15 -16.13 -8.03
C PHE A 62 2.29 -16.72 -6.90
N LYS A 63 2.95 -17.06 -5.79
CA LYS A 63 2.27 -17.51 -4.57
C LYS A 63 2.01 -16.32 -3.68
N LEU A 64 0.75 -15.88 -3.59
CA LEU A 64 0.38 -14.83 -2.65
C LEU A 64 0.51 -15.34 -1.20
N GLU A 65 1.43 -14.77 -0.44
CA GLU A 65 1.64 -15.12 0.96
C GLU A 65 1.08 -14.08 1.92
N THR A 66 1.06 -12.81 1.48
CA THR A 66 0.73 -11.68 2.35
C THR A 66 -0.07 -10.62 1.60
N ILE A 67 -1.05 -10.05 2.29
CA ILE A 67 -1.77 -8.85 1.89
C ILE A 67 -1.47 -7.78 2.93
N VAL A 68 -0.95 -6.62 2.52
CA VAL A 68 -0.67 -5.51 3.41
C VAL A 68 -1.61 -4.37 3.11
N CYS A 69 -2.34 -3.91 4.13
CA CYS A 69 -3.20 -2.74 4.08
C CYS A 69 -2.41 -1.56 4.65
N THR A 70 -2.16 -0.54 3.83
CA THR A 70 -1.42 0.64 4.26
C THR A 70 -2.21 1.47 5.26
N HIS A 71 -3.53 1.49 5.14
CA HIS A 71 -4.46 2.15 6.05
C HIS A 71 -5.88 1.55 5.92
N ASP A 72 -6.85 2.10 6.63
CA ASP A 72 -8.17 1.49 6.79
C ASP A 72 -9.26 2.03 5.85
N HIS A 73 -8.98 2.91 4.90
CA HIS A 73 -10.02 3.43 4.02
C HIS A 73 -10.54 2.38 3.03
N ASN A 74 -11.85 2.39 2.82
CA ASN A 74 -12.58 1.40 2.03
C ASN A 74 -12.01 1.21 0.63
N ASP A 75 -11.71 2.30 -0.06
CA ASP A 75 -11.25 2.28 -1.44
C ASP A 75 -9.91 1.55 -1.63
N HIS A 76 -9.13 1.36 -0.56
CA HIS A 76 -7.93 0.52 -0.55
C HIS A 76 -8.20 -0.94 -0.19
N LEU A 77 -9.42 -1.28 0.26
CA LEU A 77 -9.72 -2.56 0.91
C LEU A 77 -10.86 -3.34 0.25
N VAL A 78 -11.51 -2.80 -0.79
CA VAL A 78 -12.73 -3.40 -1.37
C VAL A 78 -12.55 -4.87 -1.76
N ALA A 79 -11.40 -5.27 -2.30
CA ALA A 79 -11.11 -6.65 -2.67
C ALA A 79 -10.51 -7.48 -1.52
N LEU A 80 -10.19 -6.88 -0.38
CA LEU A 80 -9.51 -7.57 0.73
C LEU A 80 -10.26 -8.83 1.20
N PRO A 81 -11.58 -8.78 1.49
CA PRO A 81 -12.30 -9.95 1.98
C PRO A 81 -12.29 -11.12 0.99
N GLU A 82 -12.56 -10.83 -0.29
CA GLU A 82 -12.60 -11.85 -1.34
C GLU A 82 -11.20 -12.43 -1.61
N LEU A 83 -10.18 -11.58 -1.71
CA LEU A 83 -8.81 -11.99 -1.99
C LEU A 83 -8.23 -12.83 -0.85
N ALA A 84 -8.42 -12.43 0.41
CA ALA A 84 -7.97 -13.18 1.58
C ALA A 84 -8.64 -14.55 1.66
N ALA A 85 -9.97 -14.62 1.45
CA ALA A 85 -10.70 -15.88 1.47
C ALA A 85 -10.29 -16.83 0.33
N ALA A 86 -10.05 -16.30 -0.88
CA ALA A 86 -9.70 -17.10 -2.03
C ALA A 86 -8.26 -17.66 -1.98
N THR A 87 -7.34 -16.95 -1.32
CA THR A 87 -5.90 -17.29 -1.36
C THR A 87 -5.37 -17.85 -0.04
N GLY A 88 -6.04 -17.57 1.08
CA GLY A 88 -5.54 -17.87 2.42
C GLY A 88 -4.30 -17.06 2.81
N ALA A 89 -3.99 -15.99 2.07
CA ALA A 89 -2.87 -15.09 2.36
C ALA A 89 -3.08 -14.39 3.71
N LYS A 90 -1.99 -14.17 4.44
CA LYS A 90 -2.03 -13.47 5.72
C LYS A 90 -2.25 -11.98 5.55
N VAL A 91 -3.20 -11.43 6.30
CA VAL A 91 -3.49 -10.00 6.29
C VAL A 91 -2.66 -9.29 7.35
N ILE A 92 -1.96 -8.24 6.93
CA ILE A 92 -1.15 -7.38 7.79
C ILE A 92 -1.62 -5.94 7.68
N SER A 93 -1.78 -5.26 8.82
CA SER A 93 -2.03 -3.83 8.90
C SER A 93 -1.44 -3.25 10.18
N SER A 94 -1.50 -1.93 10.34
CA SER A 94 -1.07 -1.31 11.58
C SER A 94 -1.96 -1.70 12.76
N ASN A 95 -1.42 -1.62 13.96
CA ASN A 95 -2.20 -1.88 15.18
C ASN A 95 -3.39 -0.93 15.35
N ALA A 96 -3.26 0.34 14.89
CA ALA A 96 -4.33 1.32 15.04
C ALA A 96 -5.48 1.07 14.06
N ASP A 97 -5.18 0.90 12.76
CA ASP A 97 -6.20 0.75 11.71
C ASP A 97 -6.79 -0.67 11.65
N SER A 98 -6.09 -1.69 12.18
CA SER A 98 -6.57 -3.08 12.19
C SER A 98 -7.97 -3.24 12.81
N ARG A 99 -8.31 -2.43 13.80
CA ARG A 99 -9.61 -2.51 14.48
C ARG A 99 -10.78 -2.18 13.55
N ILE A 100 -10.59 -1.25 12.63
CA ILE A 100 -11.60 -0.85 11.66
C ILE A 100 -11.73 -1.93 10.59
N ILE A 101 -10.61 -2.46 10.10
CA ILE A 101 -10.58 -3.58 9.15
C ILE A 101 -11.29 -4.82 9.73
N GLU A 102 -11.00 -5.18 10.98
CA GLU A 102 -11.62 -6.33 11.65
C GLU A 102 -13.11 -6.15 11.94
N LYS A 103 -13.57 -4.91 12.09
CA LYS A 103 -15.00 -4.59 12.27
C LYS A 103 -15.76 -4.63 10.95
N GLY A 104 -15.07 -4.36 9.84
CA GLY A 104 -15.68 -4.06 8.56
C GLY A 104 -16.26 -2.64 8.51
N GLN A 105 -16.58 -2.20 7.32
CA GLN A 105 -17.04 -0.82 7.09
C GLN A 105 -18.21 -0.79 6.12
N PRO A 106 -19.24 0.04 6.38
CA PRO A 106 -20.26 0.34 5.38
C PRO A 106 -19.60 1.08 4.20
N GLY A 107 -20.19 0.98 3.03
CA GLY A 107 -19.71 1.75 1.88
C GLY A 107 -20.02 3.25 2.04
N TYR A 108 -19.12 4.07 1.56
CA TYR A 108 -19.31 5.54 1.52
C TYR A 108 -20.25 5.96 0.38
N PHE A 109 -20.18 5.24 -0.74
CA PHE A 109 -20.94 5.56 -1.96
C PHE A 109 -22.03 4.53 -2.26
N GLY A 110 -22.08 3.43 -1.50
CA GLY A 110 -23.07 2.36 -1.65
C GLY A 110 -22.53 0.99 -1.22
N ASP A 111 -23.34 -0.05 -1.36
CA ASP A 111 -22.96 -1.41 -0.94
C ASP A 111 -21.74 -1.96 -1.69
N TRP A 112 -21.42 -1.40 -2.84
CA TRP A 112 -20.32 -1.88 -3.69
C TRP A 112 -18.92 -1.51 -3.18
N ASP A 113 -18.80 -0.50 -2.31
CA ASP A 113 -17.54 -0.11 -1.65
C ASP A 113 -17.52 -0.45 -0.16
N ALA A 114 -18.51 -1.21 0.30
CA ALA A 114 -18.50 -1.78 1.64
C ALA A 114 -17.41 -2.84 1.77
N VAL A 115 -16.74 -2.87 2.91
CA VAL A 115 -15.71 -3.85 3.24
C VAL A 115 -16.20 -4.76 4.35
N ALA A 116 -16.38 -6.05 4.05
CA ALA A 116 -16.74 -7.03 5.06
C ALA A 116 -15.61 -7.20 6.09
N PRO A 117 -15.93 -7.60 7.34
CA PRO A 117 -14.92 -7.86 8.36
C PRO A 117 -13.86 -8.86 7.91
N VAL A 118 -12.59 -8.54 8.11
CA VAL A 118 -11.47 -9.42 7.80
C VAL A 118 -10.53 -9.49 9.00
N HIS A 119 -10.15 -10.70 9.40
CA HIS A 119 -9.15 -10.89 10.45
C HIS A 119 -7.78 -10.37 10.02
N VAL A 120 -7.14 -9.57 10.87
CA VAL A 120 -5.76 -9.10 10.67
C VAL A 120 -4.82 -10.04 11.41
N ASP A 121 -4.13 -10.91 10.65
CA ASP A 121 -3.25 -11.95 11.19
C ASP A 121 -2.05 -11.38 11.92
N ARG A 122 -1.55 -10.24 11.45
CA ARG A 122 -0.40 -9.56 12.07
C ARG A 122 -0.62 -8.05 12.13
N LYS A 123 -0.57 -7.52 13.35
CA LYS A 123 -0.62 -6.08 13.63
C LYS A 123 0.80 -5.56 13.81
N VAL A 124 1.16 -4.53 13.02
CA VAL A 124 2.51 -3.98 13.00
C VAL A 124 2.58 -2.58 13.61
N ASN A 125 3.76 -2.23 14.08
CA ASN A 125 4.11 -0.95 14.64
C ASN A 125 5.30 -0.32 13.90
N ASP A 126 5.64 0.91 14.27
CA ASP A 126 6.80 1.60 13.70
C ASP A 126 8.10 0.83 13.93
N GLY A 127 8.87 0.67 12.86
CA GLY A 127 10.16 -0.03 12.87
C GLY A 127 10.08 -1.55 12.74
N ASP A 128 8.88 -2.14 12.76
CA ASP A 128 8.72 -3.57 12.46
C ASP A 128 9.20 -3.90 11.04
N THR A 129 9.48 -5.17 10.80
CA THR A 129 9.88 -5.68 9.48
C THR A 129 8.84 -6.67 8.96
N ILE A 130 8.40 -6.50 7.72
CA ILE A 130 7.59 -7.48 6.97
C ILE A 130 8.53 -8.21 6.01
N LYS A 131 8.58 -9.54 6.10
CA LYS A 131 9.41 -10.39 5.22
C LYS A 131 8.57 -10.91 4.06
N LEU A 132 9.16 -10.90 2.87
CA LEU A 132 8.66 -11.56 1.68
C LEU A 132 9.82 -12.33 1.05
N GLY A 133 9.88 -13.64 1.26
CA GLY A 133 11.04 -14.43 0.86
C GLY A 133 12.34 -13.89 1.47
N SER A 134 13.26 -13.44 0.61
CA SER A 134 14.53 -12.80 1.00
C SER A 134 14.42 -11.30 1.27
N LEU A 135 13.31 -10.66 0.87
CA LEU A 135 13.11 -9.23 1.00
C LEU A 135 12.63 -8.86 2.42
N GLU A 136 13.15 -7.75 2.95
CA GLU A 136 12.78 -7.23 4.25
C GLU A 136 12.27 -5.78 4.13
N PHE A 137 10.95 -5.60 4.25
CA PHE A 137 10.31 -4.29 4.22
C PHE A 137 10.22 -3.72 5.63
N ARG A 138 10.82 -2.55 5.84
CA ARG A 138 10.68 -1.81 7.09
C ARG A 138 9.33 -1.10 7.11
N VAL A 139 8.56 -1.31 8.17
CA VAL A 139 7.34 -0.56 8.45
C VAL A 139 7.70 0.81 9.01
N MET A 140 7.15 1.84 8.40
CA MET A 140 7.22 3.21 8.89
C MET A 140 5.79 3.65 9.22
N LEU A 141 5.48 3.84 10.50
CA LEU A 141 4.19 4.40 10.90
C LEU A 141 4.16 5.87 10.49
N THR A 142 3.17 6.23 9.68
CA THR A 142 3.01 7.56 9.08
C THR A 142 1.58 8.06 9.25
N PRO A 143 1.17 8.36 10.51
CA PRO A 143 -0.17 8.87 10.78
C PRO A 143 -0.37 10.26 10.17
N GLY A 144 -1.62 10.64 10.01
CA GLY A 144 -2.02 11.96 9.53
C GLY A 144 -3.14 11.92 8.49
N HIS A 145 -3.19 10.92 7.61
CA HIS A 145 -4.34 10.62 6.77
C HIS A 145 -5.34 9.74 7.55
N THR A 146 -4.84 8.67 8.14
CA THR A 146 -5.48 7.89 9.21
C THR A 146 -4.58 7.87 10.44
N LYS A 147 -5.06 7.30 11.55
CA LYS A 147 -4.26 7.14 12.78
C LYS A 147 -3.19 6.08 12.66
N GLY A 148 -3.42 5.09 11.81
CA GLY A 148 -2.56 3.93 11.64
C GLY A 148 -1.91 3.82 10.28
N GLY A 149 -1.92 4.85 9.47
CA GLY A 149 -1.28 4.84 8.16
C GLY A 149 0.17 4.38 8.24
N ILE A 150 0.57 3.45 7.36
CA ILE A 150 1.94 2.94 7.28
C ILE A 150 2.51 3.08 5.87
N CYS A 151 3.83 3.27 5.82
CA CYS A 151 4.60 3.10 4.60
C CYS A 151 5.49 1.86 4.72
N LEU A 152 5.72 1.17 3.59
CA LEU A 152 6.60 0.01 3.52
C LEU A 152 7.86 0.38 2.75
N TYR A 153 8.99 0.42 3.41
CA TYR A 153 10.27 0.78 2.81
C TYR A 153 11.15 -0.46 2.61
N LEU A 154 11.55 -0.72 1.38
CA LEU A 154 12.62 -1.65 1.03
C LEU A 154 13.86 -0.84 0.66
N PRO A 155 14.96 -0.94 1.43
CA PRO A 155 16.22 -0.29 1.08
C PRO A 155 16.76 -0.74 -0.26
N GLY A 156 17.45 0.15 -0.96
CA GLY A 156 18.17 -0.21 -2.17
C GLY A 156 19.32 -1.17 -1.88
N PHE A 157 19.64 -2.02 -2.84
CA PHE A 157 20.77 -2.95 -2.78
C PHE A 157 21.43 -3.07 -4.16
N ASP A 158 22.68 -3.51 -4.22
CA ASP A 158 23.45 -3.68 -5.45
C ASP A 158 23.47 -2.44 -6.36
N GLY A 159 23.53 -1.24 -5.74
CA GLY A 159 23.53 0.02 -6.48
C GLY A 159 22.18 0.44 -7.04
N LYS A 160 21.10 -0.28 -6.74
CA LYS A 160 19.72 0.02 -7.17
C LYS A 160 19.02 0.89 -6.13
N PRO A 161 18.09 1.76 -6.57
CA PRO A 161 17.35 2.59 -5.64
C PRO A 161 16.40 1.76 -4.77
N GLY A 162 16.20 2.17 -3.53
CA GLY A 162 15.14 1.62 -2.68
C GLY A 162 13.75 1.98 -3.21
N VAL A 163 12.75 1.33 -2.65
CA VAL A 163 11.34 1.60 -2.96
C VAL A 163 10.55 1.83 -1.67
N VAL A 164 9.53 2.68 -1.72
CA VAL A 164 8.61 2.89 -0.61
C VAL A 164 7.16 2.94 -1.11
N PHE A 165 6.32 2.09 -0.54
CA PHE A 165 4.87 2.12 -0.75
C PHE A 165 4.29 3.04 0.32
N THR A 166 3.64 4.13 -0.09
CA THR A 166 3.28 5.21 0.83
C THR A 166 1.80 5.27 1.17
N GLY A 167 0.97 4.42 0.56
CA GLY A 167 -0.47 4.59 0.67
C GLY A 167 -0.83 6.06 0.43
N ASP A 168 -1.61 6.63 1.33
CA ASP A 168 -2.08 8.00 1.23
C ASP A 168 -1.26 9.01 2.08
N THR A 169 0.00 8.67 2.38
CA THR A 169 0.88 9.62 3.07
C THR A 169 1.52 10.61 2.10
N LEU A 170 2.08 10.13 0.97
CA LEU A 170 2.79 10.97 0.00
C LEU A 170 2.42 10.57 -1.42
N PHE A 171 1.95 11.54 -2.20
CA PHE A 171 1.66 11.43 -3.63
C PHE A 171 2.64 12.27 -4.45
N ARG A 172 2.53 12.19 -5.76
CA ARG A 172 3.22 13.09 -6.66
C ARG A 172 2.61 14.49 -6.58
N GLY A 173 3.31 15.39 -5.88
CA GLY A 173 2.90 16.79 -5.72
C GLY A 173 1.82 17.04 -4.68
N ALA A 174 1.42 16.03 -3.88
CA ALA A 174 0.38 16.14 -2.88
C ALA A 174 0.55 15.13 -1.74
N THR A 175 -0.36 15.19 -0.78
CA THR A 175 -0.56 14.19 0.30
C THR A 175 -2.01 13.74 0.32
N GLY A 176 -2.31 12.66 1.02
CA GLY A 176 -3.67 12.32 1.42
C GLY A 176 -4.30 13.43 2.27
N ARG A 177 -5.62 13.50 2.24
CA ARG A 177 -6.40 14.46 3.03
C ARG A 177 -6.20 14.21 4.52
N VAL A 178 -6.29 15.29 5.30
CA VAL A 178 -6.09 15.25 6.76
C VAL A 178 -7.33 15.76 7.52
N ASP A 179 -8.43 15.99 6.81
CA ASP A 179 -9.70 16.52 7.31
C ASP A 179 -10.80 15.44 7.48
N PHE A 180 -10.49 14.17 7.22
CA PHE A 180 -11.35 13.05 7.54
C PHE A 180 -11.25 12.65 9.03
N GLU A 181 -12.18 11.79 9.47
CA GLU A 181 -12.11 11.19 10.80
C GLU A 181 -10.78 10.46 10.99
N GLY A 182 -10.05 10.79 12.06
CA GLY A 182 -8.70 10.27 12.32
C GLY A 182 -7.59 11.06 11.66
N GLY A 183 -7.89 11.99 10.74
CA GLY A 183 -6.90 12.84 10.07
C GLY A 183 -6.29 13.91 10.98
N ASN A 184 -5.01 14.25 10.76
CA ASN A 184 -4.28 15.24 11.55
C ASN A 184 -3.11 15.85 10.76
N ALA A 185 -3.18 17.14 10.46
CA ALA A 185 -2.14 17.83 9.68
C ALA A 185 -0.75 17.86 10.37
N ASN A 186 -0.70 17.94 11.71
CA ASN A 186 0.57 17.94 12.43
C ASN A 186 1.25 16.57 12.39
N GLU A 187 0.46 15.49 12.49
CA GLU A 187 0.95 14.13 12.33
C GLU A 187 1.41 13.88 10.90
N MET A 188 0.66 14.34 9.89
CA MET A 188 1.07 14.28 8.48
C MET A 188 2.41 14.98 8.26
N ARG A 189 2.59 16.19 8.79
CA ARG A 189 3.87 16.92 8.72
C ARG A 189 5.02 16.12 9.32
N ALA A 190 4.80 15.48 10.47
CA ALA A 190 5.82 14.63 11.11
C ALA A 190 6.14 13.39 10.26
N SER A 191 5.11 12.77 9.66
CA SER A 191 5.23 11.62 8.77
C SER A 191 6.00 11.96 7.50
N LEU A 192 5.71 13.09 6.87
CA LEU A 192 6.46 13.58 5.71
C LEU A 192 7.93 13.83 6.04
N LYS A 193 8.22 14.46 7.18
CA LYS A 193 9.60 14.64 7.66
C LYS A 193 10.33 13.32 7.89
N LYS A 194 9.59 12.28 8.33
CA LYS A 194 10.13 10.91 8.47
C LYS A 194 10.49 10.32 7.11
N LEU A 195 9.60 10.41 6.11
CA LEU A 195 9.86 9.99 4.72
C LEU A 195 11.02 10.78 4.09
N GLY A 196 11.13 12.06 4.38
CA GLY A 196 12.23 12.91 3.89
C GLY A 196 13.63 12.50 4.37
N LYS A 197 13.76 11.56 5.31
CA LYS A 197 15.05 10.99 5.71
C LYS A 197 15.51 9.86 4.79
N LEU A 198 14.63 9.36 3.90
CA LEU A 198 15.00 8.38 2.90
C LEU A 198 15.87 9.01 1.80
N PRO A 199 16.72 8.20 1.12
CA PRO A 199 17.51 8.68 -0.01
C PRO A 199 16.65 9.29 -1.12
N ASP A 200 17.13 10.35 -1.76
CA ASP A 200 16.41 11.03 -2.85
C ASP A 200 16.06 10.13 -4.01
N SER A 201 16.89 9.11 -4.28
CA SER A 201 16.64 8.12 -5.33
C SER A 201 15.55 7.11 -5.00
N THR A 202 15.03 7.09 -3.77
CA THR A 202 13.97 6.14 -3.36
C THR A 202 12.72 6.38 -4.20
N ILE A 203 12.26 5.34 -4.89
CA ILE A 203 11.05 5.39 -5.71
C ILE A 203 9.83 5.28 -4.81
N VAL A 204 8.89 6.19 -4.99
CA VAL A 204 7.63 6.25 -4.24
C VAL A 204 6.52 5.60 -5.06
N PHE A 205 5.86 4.61 -4.46
CA PHE A 205 4.68 3.91 -4.94
C PHE A 205 3.47 4.38 -4.12
N PRO A 206 2.74 5.41 -4.58
CA PRO A 206 1.65 6.02 -3.82
C PRO A 206 0.34 5.24 -3.97
N GLY A 207 -0.60 5.41 -3.04
CA GLY A 207 -1.94 4.81 -3.11
C GLY A 207 -2.77 5.32 -4.29
N HIS A 208 -2.52 6.55 -4.72
CA HIS A 208 -3.12 7.18 -5.90
C HIS A 208 -2.05 7.86 -6.74
N GLU A 209 -2.43 8.28 -7.95
CA GLU A 209 -1.56 9.01 -8.87
C GLU A 209 -0.42 8.16 -9.44
N VAL A 210 0.53 8.83 -10.08
CA VAL A 210 1.69 8.18 -10.69
C VAL A 210 2.87 8.13 -9.74
N LEU A 211 3.83 7.27 -10.04
CA LEU A 211 5.08 7.14 -9.28
C LEU A 211 5.86 8.45 -9.26
N THR A 212 6.62 8.63 -8.19
CA THR A 212 7.55 9.74 -8.01
C THR A 212 8.82 9.26 -7.26
N THR A 213 9.63 10.18 -6.75
CA THR A 213 10.76 9.85 -5.87
C THR A 213 10.79 10.80 -4.68
N ILE A 214 11.45 10.39 -3.61
CA ILE A 214 11.63 11.24 -2.43
C ILE A 214 12.31 12.56 -2.82
N GLY A 215 13.32 12.54 -3.70
CA GLY A 215 14.01 13.72 -4.15
C GLY A 215 13.12 14.71 -4.91
N ILE A 216 12.24 14.22 -5.78
CA ILE A 216 11.27 15.08 -6.49
C ILE A 216 10.31 15.74 -5.50
N GLU A 217 9.85 15.02 -4.50
CA GLU A 217 8.82 15.52 -3.57
C GLU A 217 9.43 16.26 -2.36
N ARG A 218 10.75 16.22 -2.17
CA ARG A 218 11.42 16.87 -1.03
C ARG A 218 11.01 18.32 -0.87
N HIS A 219 11.20 19.13 -1.89
CA HIS A 219 10.89 20.58 -1.84
C HIS A 219 9.43 20.89 -2.22
N ARG A 220 8.79 20.00 -2.98
CA ARG A 220 7.43 20.24 -3.49
C ARG A 220 6.34 19.94 -2.46
N VAL A 221 6.55 18.89 -1.64
CA VAL A 221 5.56 18.39 -0.68
C VAL A 221 6.15 18.28 0.72
N ILE A 222 7.26 17.54 0.90
CA ILE A 222 7.76 17.14 2.21
C ILE A 222 8.17 18.35 3.08
N GLU A 223 8.84 19.32 2.50
CA GLU A 223 9.30 20.53 3.19
C GLU A 223 8.28 21.67 3.10
N ALA A 224 7.34 21.61 2.15
CA ALA A 224 6.34 22.66 1.93
C ALA A 224 5.07 22.47 2.77
N PHE A 225 4.76 21.25 3.26
CA PHE A 225 3.61 20.94 4.09
C PHE A 225 3.86 21.37 5.55
#